data_47d0db5935b99ababf554e5406181620
#
_entry.id   47d0db5935b99ababf554e5406181620
#
_cell.length_a   1.000
_cell.length_b   1.000
_cell.length_c   1.000
_cell.angle_alpha   90.00
_cell.angle_beta   90.00
_cell.angle_gamma   90.00
#
_symmetry.space_group_name_H-M   'P 1'
#
loop_
_entity.id
_entity.type
_entity.pdbx_description
1 polymer ?
#
loop_
_entity_poly.entity_id
_entity_poly.type
_entity_poly.pdbx_seq_one_letter_code
_entity_poly.pdbx_strand_id
1 'polypeptide(L)'
;MTRFARRFARSRAGLIGAIVLAAVAVLAASAPLLYPQSPFRAVDRPFTPPLGTHLLGTDVLGRDVAAGLAHGARTSLTIGLLATSMAVLLGTLIGGIAGYYGGWIDDVLSRATEFFQTIPTFLFAIVLVAILAPSVHNTVLAIAVVTWPTVARLVRGEFLALRRREFVQSCIGLGMPDRRVIFRHILPHCLSPIIVTGSLSVATAILIES
;
A
#
# COMPACT_ATOMS: atom_id res chain seq x y z
N MET A 1 20.41 -12.65 -6.46
CA MET A 1 19.75 -12.66 -5.12
C MET A 1 20.75 -12.64 -3.95
N THR A 2 21.87 -13.34 -3.98
CA THR A 2 22.84 -13.41 -2.87
C THR A 2 23.51 -12.07 -2.48
N ARG A 3 23.80 -11.18 -3.43
CA ARG A 3 24.44 -9.87 -3.15
C ARG A 3 23.46 -8.88 -2.47
N PHE A 4 22.18 -8.89 -2.84
CA PHE A 4 21.15 -8.07 -2.21
C PHE A 4 20.90 -8.52 -0.77
N ALA A 5 20.66 -9.81 -0.54
CA ALA A 5 20.43 -10.36 0.80
C ALA A 5 21.61 -10.06 1.75
N ARG A 6 22.87 -10.17 1.26
CA ARG A 6 24.06 -9.85 2.05
C ARG A 6 24.18 -8.35 2.39
N ARG A 7 23.79 -7.45 1.47
CA ARG A 7 23.75 -6.00 1.73
C ARG A 7 22.65 -5.64 2.71
N PHE A 8 21.47 -6.25 2.56
CA PHE A 8 20.34 -6.06 3.48
C PHE A 8 20.68 -6.53 4.90
N ALA A 9 21.26 -7.72 5.05
CA ALA A 9 21.69 -8.26 6.34
C ALA A 9 22.78 -7.44 7.04
N ARG A 10 23.52 -6.60 6.32
CA ARG A 10 24.50 -5.66 6.88
C ARG A 10 23.88 -4.34 7.34
N SER A 11 22.66 -4.03 6.94
CA SER A 11 21.94 -2.82 7.34
C SER A 11 21.21 -3.06 8.66
N ARG A 12 21.72 -2.51 9.76
CA ARG A 12 21.09 -2.63 11.08
C ARG A 12 19.64 -2.13 11.08
N ALA A 13 19.40 -0.97 10.46
CA ALA A 13 18.07 -0.41 10.33
C ALA A 13 17.13 -1.30 9.50
N GLY A 14 17.62 -1.86 8.38
CA GLY A 14 16.84 -2.80 7.56
C GLY A 14 16.48 -4.08 8.33
N LEU A 15 17.44 -4.61 9.10
CA LEU A 15 17.20 -5.82 9.90
C LEU A 15 16.19 -5.58 11.02
N ILE A 16 16.34 -4.47 11.76
CA ILE A 16 15.39 -4.09 12.83
C ILE A 16 13.99 -3.90 12.24
N GLY A 17 13.86 -3.15 11.13
CA GLY A 17 12.58 -2.96 10.46
C GLY A 17 11.94 -4.26 9.99
N ALA A 18 12.73 -5.18 9.42
CA ALA A 18 12.23 -6.49 9.02
C ALA A 18 11.77 -7.35 10.20
N ILE A 19 12.50 -7.32 11.33
CA ILE A 19 12.12 -8.05 12.55
C ILE A 19 10.81 -7.50 13.11
N VAL A 20 10.68 -6.18 13.22
CA VAL A 20 9.46 -5.54 13.72
C VAL A 20 8.27 -5.89 12.82
N LEU A 21 8.45 -5.76 11.50
CA LEU A 21 7.40 -6.09 10.53
C LEU A 21 6.99 -7.57 10.60
N ALA A 22 7.98 -8.46 10.72
CA ALA A 22 7.73 -9.89 10.89
C ALA A 22 6.97 -10.19 12.19
N ALA A 23 7.34 -9.55 13.29
CA ALA A 23 6.66 -9.71 14.57
C ALA A 23 5.18 -9.25 14.50
N VAL A 24 4.91 -8.10 13.88
CA VAL A 24 3.55 -7.59 13.68
C VAL A 24 2.77 -8.50 12.74
N ALA A 25 3.38 -9.00 11.65
CA ALA A 25 2.74 -9.93 10.73
C ALA A 25 2.39 -11.27 11.40
N VAL A 26 3.28 -11.80 12.23
CA VAL A 26 3.04 -13.03 13.01
C VAL A 26 1.90 -12.80 14.02
N LEU A 27 1.91 -11.68 14.76
CA LEU A 27 0.83 -11.31 15.66
C LEU A 27 -0.52 -11.24 14.93
N ALA A 28 -0.56 -10.55 13.80
CA ALA A 28 -1.76 -10.41 12.97
C ALA A 28 -2.27 -11.76 12.44
N ALA A 29 -1.36 -12.63 11.98
CA ALA A 29 -1.72 -13.95 11.48
C ALA A 29 -2.20 -14.90 12.59
N SER A 30 -1.62 -14.78 13.78
CA SER A 30 -1.99 -15.60 14.94
C SER A 30 -3.23 -15.10 15.69
N ALA A 31 -3.72 -13.89 15.41
CA ALA A 31 -4.87 -13.29 16.11
C ALA A 31 -6.10 -14.21 16.22
N PRO A 32 -6.59 -14.88 15.17
CA PRO A 32 -7.77 -15.75 15.29
C PRO A 32 -7.49 -17.04 16.06
N LEU A 33 -6.23 -17.45 16.19
CA LEU A 33 -5.84 -18.64 16.95
C LEU A 33 -5.66 -18.32 18.44
N LEU A 34 -5.04 -17.18 18.74
CA LEU A 34 -4.80 -16.72 20.11
C LEU A 34 -6.06 -16.15 20.76
N TYR A 35 -6.87 -15.46 19.95
CA TYR A 35 -8.09 -14.76 20.39
C TYR A 35 -9.26 -15.15 19.47
N PRO A 36 -9.83 -16.35 19.62
CA PRO A 36 -10.92 -16.82 18.75
C PRO A 36 -12.23 -16.06 18.94
N GLN A 37 -12.36 -15.31 20.03
CA GLN A 37 -13.54 -14.50 20.31
C GLN A 37 -13.44 -13.12 19.62
N SER A 38 -14.62 -12.50 19.40
CA SER A 38 -14.64 -11.13 18.85
C SER A 38 -13.91 -10.15 19.78
N PRO A 39 -13.00 -9.31 19.25
CA PRO A 39 -12.29 -8.31 20.03
C PRO A 39 -13.20 -7.23 20.63
N PHE A 40 -14.45 -7.14 20.13
CA PHE A 40 -15.45 -6.18 20.62
C PHE A 40 -16.29 -6.72 21.79
N ARG A 41 -16.09 -7.98 22.19
CA ARG A 41 -16.82 -8.57 23.31
C ARG A 41 -16.21 -8.12 24.64
N ALA A 42 -17.04 -7.69 25.57
CA ALA A 42 -16.62 -7.50 26.96
C ALA A 42 -16.36 -8.88 27.60
N VAL A 43 -15.17 -9.04 28.14
CA VAL A 43 -14.69 -10.32 28.72
C VAL A 43 -14.51 -10.27 30.23
N ASP A 44 -14.33 -9.06 30.79
CA ASP A 44 -14.14 -8.86 32.23
C ASP A 44 -14.60 -7.44 32.64
N ARG A 45 -14.33 -7.06 33.90
CA ARG A 45 -14.61 -5.71 34.39
C ARG A 45 -13.75 -4.67 33.64
N PRO A 46 -14.28 -3.43 33.47
CA PRO A 46 -13.49 -2.33 32.96
C PRO A 46 -12.19 -2.12 33.78
N PHE A 47 -11.11 -1.76 33.08
CA PHE A 47 -9.81 -1.43 33.67
C PHE A 47 -9.20 -2.55 34.53
N THR A 48 -9.41 -3.82 34.22
CA THR A 48 -8.65 -4.91 34.82
C THR A 48 -7.15 -4.71 34.52
N PRO A 49 -6.27 -4.79 35.52
CA PRO A 49 -4.85 -4.52 35.35
C PRO A 49 -4.18 -5.53 34.40
N PRO A 50 -3.09 -5.15 33.71
CA PRO A 50 -2.32 -6.05 32.85
C PRO A 50 -1.61 -7.14 33.68
N LEU A 51 -1.23 -8.24 33.01
CA LEU A 51 -0.56 -9.42 33.58
C LEU A 51 -1.39 -10.22 34.61
N GLY A 52 -2.71 -9.96 34.69
CA GLY A 52 -3.66 -10.80 35.40
C GLY A 52 -4.29 -11.87 34.51
N THR A 53 -5.62 -11.91 34.48
CA THR A 53 -6.39 -12.77 33.58
C THR A 53 -6.23 -12.42 32.10
N HIS A 54 -5.93 -11.15 31.83
CA HIS A 54 -5.70 -10.60 30.50
C HIS A 54 -4.28 -10.02 30.38
N LEU A 55 -3.57 -10.33 29.28
CA LEU A 55 -2.16 -9.99 29.10
C LEU A 55 -1.90 -8.48 29.18
N LEU A 56 -2.74 -7.67 28.51
CA LEU A 56 -2.66 -6.20 28.52
C LEU A 56 -3.80 -5.54 29.31
N GLY A 57 -4.57 -6.34 30.07
CA GLY A 57 -5.73 -5.85 30.79
C GLY A 57 -6.94 -5.61 29.89
N THR A 58 -7.93 -4.89 30.41
CA THR A 58 -9.18 -4.54 29.71
C THR A 58 -9.36 -3.03 29.55
N ASP A 59 -10.09 -2.65 28.50
CA ASP A 59 -10.44 -1.25 28.21
C ASP A 59 -11.60 -0.74 29.08
N VAL A 60 -12.09 0.47 28.77
CA VAL A 60 -13.25 1.12 29.43
C VAL A 60 -14.56 0.35 29.29
N LEU A 61 -14.64 -0.58 28.33
CA LEU A 61 -15.81 -1.42 28.08
C LEU A 61 -15.62 -2.88 28.52
N GLY A 62 -14.51 -3.17 29.24
CA GLY A 62 -14.16 -4.52 29.66
C GLY A 62 -13.70 -5.45 28.54
N ARG A 63 -13.24 -4.91 27.40
CA ARG A 63 -12.73 -5.70 26.26
C ARG A 63 -11.25 -5.99 26.46
N ASP A 64 -10.79 -7.13 25.98
CA ASP A 64 -9.37 -7.51 26.04
C ASP A 64 -8.53 -6.64 25.09
N VAL A 65 -7.62 -5.86 25.65
CA VAL A 65 -6.74 -4.94 24.90
C VAL A 65 -5.78 -5.72 24.00
N ALA A 66 -5.27 -6.88 24.42
CA ALA A 66 -4.38 -7.70 23.59
C ALA A 66 -5.09 -8.30 22.39
N ALA A 67 -6.33 -8.75 22.57
CA ALA A 67 -7.20 -9.21 21.48
C ALA A 67 -7.47 -8.07 20.49
N GLY A 68 -7.82 -6.88 20.99
CA GLY A 68 -8.01 -5.67 20.17
C GLY A 68 -6.79 -5.33 19.34
N LEU A 69 -5.60 -5.35 19.94
CA LEU A 69 -4.33 -5.07 19.25
C LEU A 69 -4.02 -6.11 18.17
N ALA A 70 -4.19 -7.40 18.46
CA ALA A 70 -3.89 -8.47 17.51
C ALA A 70 -4.84 -8.45 16.29
N HIS A 71 -6.15 -8.31 16.53
CA HIS A 71 -7.14 -8.21 15.47
C HIS A 71 -7.05 -6.88 14.71
N GLY A 72 -6.77 -5.76 15.39
CA GLY A 72 -6.50 -4.47 14.78
C GLY A 72 -5.31 -4.55 13.82
N ALA A 73 -4.17 -5.08 14.26
CA ALA A 73 -3.00 -5.29 13.41
C ALA A 73 -3.32 -6.11 12.15
N ARG A 74 -4.15 -7.16 12.29
CA ARG A 74 -4.59 -7.96 11.13
C ARG A 74 -5.43 -7.13 10.15
N THR A 75 -6.38 -6.36 10.65
CA THR A 75 -7.27 -5.53 9.81
C THR A 75 -6.47 -4.45 9.11
N SER A 76 -5.65 -3.69 9.82
CA SER A 76 -4.86 -2.60 9.25
C SER A 76 -3.83 -3.09 8.23
N LEU A 77 -3.14 -4.22 8.49
CA LEU A 77 -2.22 -4.82 7.50
C LEU A 77 -2.98 -5.29 6.25
N THR A 78 -4.15 -5.91 6.42
CA THR A 78 -4.96 -6.38 5.29
C THR A 78 -5.42 -5.19 4.43
N ILE A 79 -5.97 -4.16 5.05
CA ILE A 79 -6.43 -2.95 4.36
C ILE A 79 -5.24 -2.26 3.67
N GLY A 80 -4.14 -2.02 4.40
CA GLY A 80 -2.97 -1.35 3.88
C GLY A 80 -2.35 -2.07 2.68
N LEU A 81 -2.20 -3.39 2.74
CA LEU A 81 -1.66 -4.20 1.64
C LEU A 81 -2.59 -4.24 0.43
N LEU A 82 -3.89 -4.50 0.64
CA LEU A 82 -4.85 -4.59 -0.47
C LEU A 82 -5.06 -3.25 -1.15
N ALA A 83 -5.28 -2.18 -0.37
CA ALA A 83 -5.46 -0.83 -0.91
C ALA A 83 -4.23 -0.36 -1.69
N THR A 84 -3.04 -0.55 -1.12
CA THR A 84 -1.79 -0.20 -1.82
C THR A 84 -1.58 -1.03 -3.08
N SER A 85 -1.85 -2.34 -3.04
CA SER A 85 -1.72 -3.20 -4.22
C SER A 85 -2.62 -2.71 -5.36
N MET A 86 -3.88 -2.37 -5.06
CA MET A 86 -4.82 -1.80 -6.03
C MET A 86 -4.34 -0.43 -6.55
N ALA A 87 -3.89 0.45 -5.67
CA ALA A 87 -3.37 1.77 -6.05
C ALA A 87 -2.13 1.67 -6.93
N VAL A 88 -1.20 0.76 -6.62
CA VAL A 88 0.01 0.50 -7.40
C VAL A 88 -0.35 -0.07 -8.77
N LEU A 89 -1.28 -1.01 -8.85
CA LEU A 89 -1.73 -1.57 -10.13
C LEU A 89 -2.38 -0.49 -11.02
N LEU A 90 -3.35 0.26 -10.49
CA LEU A 90 -4.03 1.32 -11.21
C LEU A 90 -3.06 2.44 -11.62
N GLY A 91 -2.24 2.90 -10.67
CA GLY A 91 -1.26 3.96 -10.90
C GLY A 91 -0.20 3.54 -11.92
N THR A 92 0.28 2.30 -11.86
CA THR A 92 1.24 1.78 -12.84
C THR A 92 0.63 1.67 -14.23
N LEU A 93 -0.62 1.25 -14.34
CA LEU A 93 -1.32 1.15 -15.61
C LEU A 93 -1.52 2.54 -16.23
N ILE A 94 -2.12 3.45 -15.49
CA ILE A 94 -2.46 4.80 -15.97
C ILE A 94 -1.18 5.61 -16.24
N GLY A 95 -0.25 5.65 -15.28
CA GLY A 95 1.02 6.35 -15.41
C GLY A 95 1.91 5.78 -16.52
N GLY A 96 1.93 4.44 -16.67
CA GLY A 96 2.67 3.76 -17.72
C GLY A 96 2.13 4.09 -19.13
N ILE A 97 0.80 4.10 -19.31
CA ILE A 97 0.17 4.47 -20.57
C ILE A 97 0.46 5.96 -20.88
N ALA A 98 0.23 6.86 -19.93
CA ALA A 98 0.49 8.28 -20.11
C ALA A 98 1.96 8.55 -20.48
N GLY A 99 2.90 7.98 -19.71
CA GLY A 99 4.34 8.20 -19.91
C GLY A 99 4.91 7.52 -21.16
N TYR A 100 4.29 6.42 -21.64
CA TYR A 100 4.76 5.73 -22.83
C TYR A 100 4.24 6.39 -24.12
N TYR A 101 2.95 6.62 -24.25
CA TYR A 101 2.37 7.15 -25.49
C TYR A 101 2.60 8.66 -25.64
N GLY A 102 2.54 9.43 -24.53
CA GLY A 102 2.72 10.88 -24.59
C GLY A 102 1.58 11.60 -25.33
N GLY A 103 1.82 12.85 -25.76
CA GLY A 103 0.87 13.66 -26.52
C GLY A 103 -0.49 13.80 -25.82
N TRP A 104 -1.58 13.75 -26.59
CA TRP A 104 -2.93 13.95 -26.06
C TRP A 104 -3.36 12.90 -25.02
N ILE A 105 -2.85 11.65 -25.10
CA ILE A 105 -3.12 10.59 -24.12
C ILE A 105 -2.54 10.99 -22.77
N ASP A 106 -1.31 11.48 -22.80
CA ASP A 106 -0.64 11.98 -21.60
C ASP A 106 -1.39 13.19 -21.03
N ASP A 107 -1.77 14.14 -21.84
CA ASP A 107 -2.50 15.34 -21.42
C ASP A 107 -3.82 14.99 -20.74
N VAL A 108 -4.62 14.08 -21.31
CA VAL A 108 -5.91 13.66 -20.76
C VAL A 108 -5.72 12.90 -19.43
N LEU A 109 -4.83 11.91 -19.41
CA LEU A 109 -4.61 11.09 -18.20
C LEU A 109 -3.95 11.89 -17.07
N SER A 110 -3.06 12.84 -17.42
CA SER A 110 -2.46 13.73 -16.41
C SER A 110 -3.48 14.70 -15.82
N ARG A 111 -4.35 15.31 -16.65
CA ARG A 111 -5.43 16.17 -16.14
C ARG A 111 -6.42 15.40 -15.24
N ALA A 112 -6.77 14.16 -15.63
CA ALA A 112 -7.57 13.30 -14.77
C ALA A 112 -6.87 13.02 -13.43
N THR A 113 -5.58 12.71 -13.46
CA THR A 113 -4.78 12.48 -12.24
C THR A 113 -4.70 13.74 -11.37
N GLU A 114 -4.48 14.90 -11.98
CA GLU A 114 -4.43 16.20 -11.30
C GLU A 114 -5.78 16.54 -10.65
N PHE A 115 -6.90 16.27 -11.32
CA PHE A 115 -8.24 16.47 -10.77
C PHE A 115 -8.42 15.73 -9.44
N PHE A 116 -8.03 14.47 -9.36
CA PHE A 116 -8.09 13.70 -8.10
C PHE A 116 -7.19 14.29 -7.01
N GLN A 117 -6.09 14.95 -7.37
CA GLN A 117 -5.14 15.54 -6.43
C GLN A 117 -5.51 16.95 -5.96
N THR A 118 -6.52 17.59 -6.56
CA THR A 118 -7.03 18.88 -6.07
C THR A 118 -7.77 18.74 -4.74
N ILE A 119 -8.33 17.55 -4.49
CA ILE A 119 -9.03 17.26 -3.25
C ILE A 119 -8.01 16.75 -2.21
N PRO A 120 -7.97 17.34 -1.00
CA PRO A 120 -7.11 16.83 0.06
C PRO A 120 -7.39 15.34 0.33
N THR A 121 -6.35 14.51 0.24
CA THR A 121 -6.43 13.04 0.29
C THR A 121 -7.27 12.53 1.46
N PHE A 122 -7.04 13.09 2.65
CA PHE A 122 -7.75 12.69 3.86
C PHE A 122 -9.24 13.02 3.81
N LEU A 123 -9.60 14.23 3.35
CA LEU A 123 -11.02 14.64 3.21
C LEU A 123 -11.73 13.77 2.18
N PHE A 124 -11.04 13.45 1.06
CA PHE A 124 -11.63 12.60 0.03
C PHE A 124 -11.87 11.18 0.53
N ALA A 125 -10.92 10.61 1.30
CA ALA A 125 -11.08 9.29 1.91
C ALA A 125 -12.29 9.26 2.87
N ILE A 126 -12.45 10.25 3.77
CA ILE A 126 -13.59 10.34 4.70
C ILE A 126 -14.91 10.39 3.94
N VAL A 127 -15.00 11.25 2.91
CA VAL A 127 -16.23 11.38 2.11
C VAL A 127 -16.60 10.07 1.44
N LEU A 128 -15.62 9.37 0.86
CA LEU A 128 -15.86 8.07 0.23
C LEU A 128 -16.34 7.02 1.24
N VAL A 129 -15.70 6.94 2.41
CA VAL A 129 -16.10 5.99 3.46
C VAL A 129 -17.48 6.33 4.03
N ALA A 130 -17.83 7.63 4.13
CA ALA A 130 -19.14 8.06 4.60
C ALA A 130 -20.28 7.71 3.62
N ILE A 131 -20.00 7.74 2.30
CA ILE A 131 -20.99 7.39 1.25
C ILE A 131 -21.11 5.87 1.11
N LEU A 132 -19.99 5.18 1.21
CA LEU A 132 -19.95 3.72 1.14
C LEU A 132 -20.33 3.12 2.49
N ALA A 133 -21.08 2.02 2.51
CA ALA A 133 -21.39 1.34 3.77
C ALA A 133 -20.07 0.93 4.48
N PRO A 134 -19.99 1.01 5.83
CA PRO A 134 -18.79 0.69 6.58
C PRO A 134 -18.44 -0.80 6.44
N SER A 135 -17.37 -1.08 5.71
CA SER A 135 -16.84 -2.44 5.52
C SER A 135 -15.35 -2.37 5.14
N VAL A 136 -14.60 -3.41 5.48
CA VAL A 136 -13.17 -3.55 5.09
C VAL A 136 -12.98 -3.39 3.58
N HIS A 137 -13.87 -3.96 2.79
CA HIS A 137 -13.82 -3.87 1.32
C HIS A 137 -13.96 -2.43 0.83
N ASN A 138 -14.95 -1.70 1.35
CA ASN A 138 -15.18 -0.31 0.97
C ASN A 138 -14.07 0.62 1.42
N THR A 139 -13.48 0.38 2.59
CA THR A 139 -12.29 1.09 3.07
C THR A 139 -11.10 0.86 2.15
N VAL A 140 -10.85 -0.39 1.73
CA VAL A 140 -9.80 -0.72 0.75
C VAL A 140 -10.01 0.03 -0.57
N LEU A 141 -11.24 0.03 -1.10
CA LEU A 141 -11.57 0.74 -2.33
C LEU A 141 -11.38 2.25 -2.18
N ALA A 142 -11.88 2.84 -1.10
CA ALA A 142 -11.74 4.26 -0.85
C ALA A 142 -10.27 4.70 -0.80
N ILE A 143 -9.42 4.00 -0.04
CA ILE A 143 -8.00 4.31 0.07
C ILE A 143 -7.30 4.10 -1.28
N ALA A 144 -7.60 3.04 -2.02
CA ALA A 144 -7.02 2.79 -3.34
C ALA A 144 -7.36 3.90 -4.33
N VAL A 145 -8.64 4.35 -4.36
CA VAL A 145 -9.13 5.43 -5.23
C VAL A 145 -8.48 6.77 -4.90
N VAL A 146 -8.10 6.99 -3.66
CA VAL A 146 -7.49 8.26 -3.24
C VAL A 146 -5.98 8.27 -3.45
N THR A 147 -5.31 7.11 -3.40
CA THR A 147 -3.84 7.02 -3.40
C THR A 147 -3.22 6.69 -4.77
N TRP A 148 -3.96 6.09 -5.72
CA TRP A 148 -3.45 5.76 -7.04
C TRP A 148 -2.82 6.93 -7.82
N PRO A 149 -3.30 8.21 -7.69
CA PRO A 149 -2.75 9.30 -8.47
C PRO A 149 -1.26 9.60 -8.16
N THR A 150 -0.86 9.39 -6.92
CA THR A 150 0.54 9.57 -6.50
C THR A 150 1.45 8.55 -7.19
N VAL A 151 1.00 7.30 -7.27
CA VAL A 151 1.73 6.23 -7.99
C VAL A 151 1.74 6.50 -9.49
N ALA A 152 0.60 6.92 -10.06
CA ALA A 152 0.50 7.22 -11.50
C ALA A 152 1.48 8.31 -11.91
N ARG A 153 1.61 9.38 -11.14
CA ARG A 153 2.55 10.47 -11.43
C ARG A 153 4.00 10.01 -11.38
N LEU A 154 4.37 9.20 -10.39
CA LEU A 154 5.70 8.63 -10.30
C LEU A 154 6.01 7.77 -11.53
N VAL A 155 5.13 6.80 -11.83
CA VAL A 155 5.33 5.86 -12.93
C VAL A 155 5.37 6.58 -14.27
N ARG A 156 4.51 7.59 -14.47
CA ARG A 156 4.55 8.44 -15.66
C ARG A 156 5.93 9.09 -15.83
N GLY A 157 6.47 9.68 -14.77
CA GLY A 157 7.80 10.30 -14.81
C GLY A 157 8.91 9.31 -15.19
N GLU A 158 8.90 8.12 -14.59
CA GLU A 158 9.85 7.05 -14.89
C GLU A 158 9.73 6.57 -16.34
N PHE A 159 8.51 6.38 -16.85
CA PHE A 159 8.26 5.95 -18.21
C PHE A 159 8.72 6.99 -19.24
N LEU A 160 8.44 8.28 -18.99
CA LEU A 160 8.91 9.38 -19.84
C LEU A 160 10.45 9.43 -19.90
N ALA A 161 11.12 9.25 -18.75
CA ALA A 161 12.56 9.25 -18.68
C ALA A 161 13.18 8.05 -19.40
N LEU A 162 12.64 6.85 -19.19
CA LEU A 162 13.15 5.62 -19.80
C LEU A 162 12.87 5.55 -21.29
N ARG A 163 11.72 6.03 -21.76
CA ARG A 163 11.39 6.07 -23.20
C ARG A 163 12.45 6.84 -24.00
N ARG A 164 13.07 7.85 -23.42
CA ARG A 164 14.13 8.68 -24.08
C ARG A 164 15.51 8.02 -24.06
N ARG A 165 15.68 6.88 -23.35
CA ARG A 165 16.97 6.20 -23.29
C ARG A 165 17.30 5.50 -24.61
N GLU A 166 18.58 5.50 -24.98
CA GLU A 166 19.09 4.96 -26.26
C GLU A 166 18.66 3.50 -26.48
N PHE A 167 18.72 2.67 -25.44
CA PHE A 167 18.35 1.25 -25.54
C PHE A 167 16.86 1.06 -25.89
N VAL A 168 15.96 1.93 -25.38
CA VAL A 168 14.52 1.90 -25.70
C VAL A 168 14.30 2.42 -27.12
N GLN A 169 14.96 3.51 -27.50
CA GLN A 169 14.89 4.07 -28.84
C GLN A 169 15.39 3.09 -29.90
N SER A 170 16.45 2.34 -29.60
CA SER A 170 16.95 1.27 -30.46
C SER A 170 15.90 0.15 -30.65
N CYS A 171 15.21 -0.25 -29.57
CA CYS A 171 14.13 -1.24 -29.67
C CYS A 171 12.98 -0.77 -30.56
N ILE A 172 12.59 0.50 -30.44
CA ILE A 172 11.53 1.12 -31.27
C ILE A 172 12.00 1.20 -32.73
N GLY A 173 13.24 1.64 -32.97
CA GLY A 173 13.83 1.74 -34.31
C GLY A 173 13.94 0.39 -35.04
N LEU A 174 14.09 -0.70 -34.29
CA LEU A 174 14.08 -2.09 -34.82
C LEU A 174 12.65 -2.63 -35.06
N GLY A 175 11.62 -1.80 -34.88
CA GLY A 175 10.22 -2.20 -35.12
C GLY A 175 9.63 -3.11 -34.04
N MET A 176 10.18 -3.11 -32.82
CA MET A 176 9.66 -3.91 -31.73
C MET A 176 8.27 -3.42 -31.32
N PRO A 177 7.25 -4.30 -31.14
CA PRO A 177 5.90 -3.89 -30.76
C PRO A 177 5.89 -3.26 -29.35
N ASP A 178 5.10 -2.22 -29.17
CA ASP A 178 4.97 -1.42 -27.93
C ASP A 178 4.82 -2.29 -26.68
N ARG A 179 3.95 -3.31 -26.75
CA ARG A 179 3.76 -4.24 -25.63
C ARG A 179 5.07 -4.87 -25.18
N ARG A 180 5.95 -5.27 -26.10
CA ARG A 180 7.25 -5.87 -25.76
C ARG A 180 8.21 -4.83 -25.19
N VAL A 181 8.21 -3.61 -25.73
CA VAL A 181 9.00 -2.49 -25.23
C VAL A 181 8.59 -2.16 -23.78
N ILE A 182 7.30 -2.00 -23.55
CA ILE A 182 6.73 -1.67 -22.23
C ILE A 182 7.09 -2.76 -21.20
N PHE A 183 6.65 -3.99 -21.42
CA PHE A 183 6.73 -5.05 -20.39
C PHE A 183 8.11 -5.66 -20.24
N ARG A 184 8.95 -5.66 -21.27
CA ARG A 184 10.25 -6.31 -21.24
C ARG A 184 11.44 -5.35 -21.05
N HIS A 185 11.26 -4.08 -21.43
CA HIS A 185 12.36 -3.12 -21.41
C HIS A 185 12.12 -1.94 -20.46
N ILE A 186 10.91 -1.39 -20.36
CA ILE A 186 10.65 -0.22 -19.51
C ILE A 186 10.21 -0.65 -18.11
N LEU A 187 9.12 -1.40 -18.00
CA LEU A 187 8.52 -1.75 -16.71
C LEU A 187 9.50 -2.43 -15.73
N PRO A 188 10.38 -3.37 -16.14
CA PRO A 188 11.33 -3.97 -15.23
C PRO A 188 12.31 -2.97 -14.60
N HIS A 189 12.65 -1.89 -15.32
CA HIS A 189 13.50 -0.82 -14.80
C HIS A 189 12.75 0.13 -13.84
N CYS A 190 11.43 0.23 -13.97
CA CYS A 190 10.58 1.00 -13.07
C CYS A 190 10.21 0.25 -11.79
N LEU A 191 10.43 -1.07 -11.69
CA LEU A 191 10.01 -1.85 -10.53
C LEU A 191 10.65 -1.36 -9.22
N SER A 192 11.90 -0.91 -9.25
CA SER A 192 12.58 -0.41 -8.04
C SER A 192 11.87 0.80 -7.42
N PRO A 193 11.66 1.91 -8.14
CA PRO A 193 10.90 3.05 -7.60
C PRO A 193 9.44 2.69 -7.28
N ILE A 194 8.78 1.81 -8.04
CA ILE A 194 7.41 1.36 -7.77
C ILE A 194 7.34 0.61 -6.43
N ILE A 195 8.25 -0.33 -6.18
CA ILE A 195 8.28 -1.09 -4.92
C ILE A 195 8.56 -0.18 -3.73
N VAL A 196 9.51 0.77 -3.86
CA VAL A 196 9.81 1.73 -2.80
C VAL A 196 8.58 2.59 -2.48
N THR A 197 7.95 3.17 -3.49
CA THR A 197 6.74 3.98 -3.31
C THR A 197 5.58 3.14 -2.77
N GLY A 198 5.38 1.92 -3.28
CA GLY A 198 4.37 1.01 -2.77
C GLY A 198 4.57 0.69 -1.29
N SER A 199 5.81 0.42 -0.85
CA SER A 199 6.08 0.15 0.57
C SER A 199 5.79 1.36 1.47
N LEU A 200 6.09 2.58 1.02
CA LEU A 200 5.72 3.81 1.74
C LEU A 200 4.21 4.03 1.73
N SER A 201 3.54 3.70 0.63
CA SER A 201 2.08 3.81 0.51
C SER A 201 1.34 2.86 1.45
N VAL A 202 1.88 1.68 1.80
CA VAL A 202 1.29 0.80 2.83
C VAL A 202 1.23 1.52 4.16
N ALA A 203 2.32 2.18 4.59
CA ALA A 203 2.33 2.93 5.84
C ALA A 203 1.32 4.07 5.83
N THR A 204 1.24 4.81 4.72
CA THR A 204 0.25 5.89 4.56
C THR A 204 -1.20 5.36 4.56
N ALA A 205 -1.44 4.22 3.92
CA ALA A 205 -2.76 3.59 3.90
C ALA A 205 -3.23 3.16 5.29
N ILE A 206 -2.33 2.60 6.11
CA ILE A 206 -2.60 2.25 7.51
C ILE A 206 -2.91 3.50 8.34
N LEU A 207 -2.17 4.61 8.12
CA LEU A 207 -2.44 5.87 8.82
C LEU A 207 -3.76 6.53 8.41
N ILE A 208 -4.22 6.33 7.19
CA ILE A 208 -5.52 6.87 6.71
C ILE A 208 -6.67 6.01 7.25
N GLU A 209 -6.43 4.69 7.45
CA GLU A 209 -7.44 3.75 7.95
C GLU A 209 -7.69 3.93 9.46
N SER A 210 -6.67 4.23 10.24
CA SER A 210 -6.76 4.40 11.70
C SER A 210 -7.45 5.70 12.11
#